data_667e068329f9672786ee2a5476cef911
#
_entry.id   667e068329f9672786ee2a5476cef911
#
_cell.length_a   1.000
_cell.length_b   1.000
_cell.length_c   1.000
_cell.angle_alpha   90.00
_cell.angle_beta   90.00
_cell.angle_gamma   90.00
#
_symmetry.space_group_name_H-M   'P 1'
#
loop_
_entity.id
_entity.type
_entity.pdbx_description
1 polymer ?
#
loop_
_entity_poly.entity_id
_entity_poly.type
_entity_poly.pdbx_seq_one_letter_code
_entity_poly.pdbx_strand_id
1 'polypeptide(L)'
;MISTLGIVWGSTFLFIELALQGITPLWLTSARIVFATVITSMIWLMRGGRLFTTNETAWTRLGIIGIISTALPFQLISWGQQYVTSSFAGLAMASMPLFVMPLAYFFNTNEALDRRKFIGLLIGFLGIIILFSPDFTQGNDTSILTTLGKLACILAAFCYATNSILMRKLPSIDPVGLAAMSLLIGSFWVVLWAVTIEGPPPIISAETLLI
;
A
#
# COMPACT_ATOMS: atom_id res chain seq x y z
N MET A 1 3.49 6.13 -20.81
CA MET A 1 3.87 5.29 -19.67
C MET A 1 3.30 5.81 -18.33
N ILE A 2 3.53 7.08 -17.93
CA ILE A 2 2.98 7.65 -16.67
C ILE A 2 1.46 7.62 -16.65
N SER A 3 0.78 8.05 -17.72
CA SER A 3 -0.67 8.05 -17.84
C SER A 3 -1.27 6.64 -17.71
N THR A 4 -0.64 5.63 -18.30
CA THR A 4 -1.07 4.23 -18.19
C THR A 4 -0.98 3.73 -16.75
N LEU A 5 0.12 4.03 -16.05
CA LEU A 5 0.27 3.71 -14.64
C LEU A 5 -0.78 4.42 -13.78
N GLY A 6 -1.06 5.69 -14.07
CA GLY A 6 -2.09 6.45 -13.36
C GLY A 6 -3.49 5.86 -13.52
N ILE A 7 -3.85 5.42 -14.71
CA ILE A 7 -5.13 4.75 -14.98
C ILE A 7 -5.20 3.40 -14.23
N VAL A 8 -4.18 2.57 -14.34
CA VAL A 8 -4.14 1.24 -13.68
C VAL A 8 -4.20 1.40 -12.16
N TRP A 9 -3.43 2.32 -11.59
CA TRP A 9 -3.43 2.54 -10.14
C TRP A 9 -4.74 3.18 -9.66
N GLY A 10 -5.26 4.18 -10.39
CA GLY A 10 -6.51 4.82 -10.04
C GLY A 10 -7.70 3.86 -10.08
N SER A 11 -7.78 3.02 -11.12
CA SER A 11 -8.84 2.00 -11.23
C SER A 11 -8.76 0.94 -10.13
N THR A 12 -7.57 0.68 -9.56
CA THR A 12 -7.41 -0.30 -8.48
C THR A 12 -8.26 0.04 -7.26
N PHE A 13 -8.37 1.32 -6.88
CA PHE A 13 -9.19 1.73 -5.73
C PHE A 13 -10.68 1.49 -5.97
N LEU A 14 -11.15 1.73 -7.22
CA LEU A 14 -12.52 1.44 -7.61
C LEU A 14 -12.80 -0.08 -7.55
N PHE A 15 -11.90 -0.91 -8.06
CA PHE A 15 -12.06 -2.36 -8.01
C PHE A 15 -12.04 -2.89 -6.57
N ILE A 16 -11.28 -2.28 -5.65
CA ILE A 16 -11.32 -2.65 -4.23
C ILE A 16 -12.70 -2.33 -3.65
N GLU A 17 -13.23 -1.12 -3.90
CA GLU A 17 -14.55 -0.68 -3.42
C GLU A 17 -15.66 -1.62 -3.89
N LEU A 18 -15.65 -2.01 -5.17
CA LEU A 18 -16.61 -2.97 -5.72
C LEU A 18 -16.46 -4.38 -5.12
N ALA A 19 -15.23 -4.86 -4.98
CA ALA A 19 -14.98 -6.20 -4.45
C ALA A 19 -15.34 -6.33 -2.97
N LEU A 20 -15.23 -5.25 -2.19
CA LEU A 20 -15.61 -5.23 -0.78
C LEU A 20 -17.13 -5.40 -0.56
N GLN A 21 -17.94 -5.31 -1.59
CA GLN A 21 -19.38 -5.62 -1.50
C GLN A 21 -19.64 -7.13 -1.33
N GLY A 22 -18.68 -7.98 -1.73
CA GLY A 22 -18.85 -9.44 -1.68
C GLY A 22 -17.78 -10.21 -0.92
N ILE A 23 -16.65 -9.56 -0.58
CA ILE A 23 -15.50 -10.19 0.07
C ILE A 23 -15.02 -9.31 1.23
N THR A 24 -14.61 -9.94 2.32
CA THR A 24 -14.05 -9.25 3.47
C THR A 24 -12.66 -8.66 3.15
N PRO A 25 -12.24 -7.57 3.84
CA PRO A 25 -10.99 -6.86 3.52
C PRO A 25 -9.74 -7.74 3.59
N LEU A 26 -9.65 -8.64 4.58
CA LEU A 26 -8.48 -9.50 4.76
C LEU A 26 -8.41 -10.55 3.65
N TRP A 27 -9.53 -11.17 3.29
CA TRP A 27 -9.54 -12.15 2.21
C TRP A 27 -9.36 -11.52 0.83
N LEU A 28 -9.91 -10.32 0.59
CA LEU A 28 -9.65 -9.57 -0.63
C LEU A 28 -8.16 -9.24 -0.77
N THR A 29 -7.55 -8.72 0.29
CA THR A 29 -6.12 -8.40 0.31
C THR A 29 -5.28 -9.67 0.10
N SER A 30 -5.62 -10.77 0.78
CA SER A 30 -4.92 -12.05 0.66
C SER A 30 -4.96 -12.60 -0.76
N ALA A 31 -6.14 -12.63 -1.38
CA ALA A 31 -6.31 -13.13 -2.75
C ALA A 31 -5.45 -12.33 -3.74
N ARG A 32 -5.48 -11.00 -3.66
CA ARG A 32 -4.70 -10.11 -4.54
C ARG A 32 -3.19 -10.31 -4.38
N ILE A 33 -2.71 -10.35 -3.13
CA ILE A 33 -1.27 -10.48 -2.85
C ILE A 33 -0.78 -11.88 -3.20
N VAL A 34 -1.51 -12.95 -2.87
CA VAL A 34 -1.14 -14.33 -3.21
C VAL A 34 -1.07 -14.51 -4.73
N PHE A 35 -2.06 -14.01 -5.46
CA PHE A 35 -2.06 -14.08 -6.93
C PHE A 35 -0.86 -13.34 -7.53
N ALA A 36 -0.59 -12.12 -7.07
CA ALA A 36 0.58 -11.35 -7.49
C ALA A 36 1.90 -12.06 -7.12
N THR A 37 1.95 -12.70 -5.93
CA THR A 37 3.11 -13.48 -5.47
C THR A 37 3.42 -14.63 -6.42
N VAL A 38 2.40 -15.40 -6.80
CA VAL A 38 2.58 -16.56 -7.71
C VAL A 38 3.17 -16.10 -9.04
N ILE A 39 2.55 -15.08 -9.66
CA ILE A 39 3.01 -14.58 -10.96
C ILE A 39 4.43 -14.01 -10.87
N THR A 40 4.69 -13.14 -9.88
CA THR A 40 5.99 -12.47 -9.77
C THR A 40 7.10 -13.45 -9.40
N SER A 41 6.80 -14.44 -8.54
CA SER A 41 7.77 -15.50 -8.19
C SER A 41 8.07 -16.40 -9.38
N MET A 42 7.06 -16.73 -10.19
CA MET A 42 7.28 -17.49 -11.43
C MET A 42 8.21 -16.74 -12.40
N ILE A 43 7.97 -15.45 -12.62
CA ILE A 43 8.83 -14.61 -13.47
C ILE A 43 10.24 -14.53 -12.90
N TRP A 44 10.39 -14.38 -11.57
CA TRP A 44 11.69 -14.32 -10.90
C TRP A 44 12.47 -15.62 -11.08
N LEU A 45 11.83 -16.76 -10.86
CA LEU A 45 12.46 -18.08 -11.06
C LEU A 45 12.88 -18.31 -12.51
N MET A 46 12.04 -17.94 -13.49
CA MET A 46 12.36 -18.02 -14.92
C MET A 46 13.57 -17.14 -15.29
N ARG A 47 13.85 -16.07 -14.54
CA ARG A 47 15.02 -15.20 -14.70
C ARG A 47 16.27 -15.68 -13.96
N GLY A 48 16.23 -16.88 -13.37
CA GLY A 48 17.35 -17.51 -12.68
C GLY A 48 17.31 -17.40 -11.14
N GLY A 49 16.26 -16.82 -10.54
CA GLY A 49 15.99 -16.83 -9.10
C GLY A 49 17.02 -16.14 -8.21
N ARG A 50 17.88 -15.28 -8.77
CA ARG A 50 18.89 -14.55 -8.00
C ARG A 50 18.24 -13.36 -7.29
N LEU A 51 18.51 -13.22 -6.00
CA LEU A 51 17.98 -12.13 -5.17
C LEU A 51 19.04 -11.04 -4.97
N PHE A 52 20.13 -11.38 -4.29
CA PHE A 52 21.24 -10.46 -4.07
C PHE A 52 22.24 -10.57 -5.21
N THR A 53 22.68 -9.43 -5.74
CA THR A 53 23.68 -9.35 -6.80
C THR A 53 25.10 -9.18 -6.25
N THR A 54 25.21 -8.98 -4.93
CA THR A 54 26.46 -8.87 -4.18
C THR A 54 26.51 -9.92 -3.06
N ASN A 55 27.67 -10.08 -2.43
CA ASN A 55 27.84 -10.97 -1.28
C ASN A 55 27.19 -10.43 0.01
N GLU A 56 26.75 -9.17 0.00
CA GLU A 56 26.03 -8.58 1.12
C GLU A 56 24.57 -9.05 1.10
N THR A 57 24.06 -9.45 2.25
CA THR A 57 22.67 -9.86 2.44
C THR A 57 21.98 -8.99 3.49
N ALA A 58 20.70 -8.75 3.33
CA ALA A 58 19.93 -7.88 4.22
C ALA A 58 18.54 -8.49 4.53
N TRP A 59 18.50 -9.74 4.97
CA TRP A 59 17.25 -10.49 5.17
C TRP A 59 16.27 -9.83 6.15
N THR A 60 16.78 -9.28 7.28
CA THR A 60 15.95 -8.57 8.26
C THR A 60 15.29 -7.34 7.64
N ARG A 61 16.05 -6.55 6.87
CA ARG A 61 15.50 -5.37 6.17
C ARG A 61 14.48 -5.79 5.13
N LEU A 62 14.72 -6.87 4.41
CA LEU A 62 13.82 -7.42 3.43
C LEU A 62 12.50 -7.88 4.09
N GLY A 63 12.57 -8.52 5.25
CA GLY A 63 11.40 -8.90 6.05
C GLY A 63 10.55 -7.68 6.43
N ILE A 64 11.18 -6.63 6.95
CA ILE A 64 10.50 -5.37 7.30
C ILE A 64 9.88 -4.73 6.06
N ILE A 65 10.61 -4.67 4.95
CA ILE A 65 10.13 -4.14 3.67
C ILE A 65 8.90 -4.92 3.20
N GLY A 66 8.92 -6.25 3.22
CA GLY A 66 7.78 -7.08 2.81
C GLY A 66 6.49 -6.78 3.60
N ILE A 67 6.61 -6.51 4.90
CA ILE A 67 5.46 -6.13 5.73
C ILE A 67 4.99 -4.70 5.40
N ILE A 68 5.92 -3.73 5.42
CA ILE A 68 5.61 -2.30 5.28
C ILE A 68 5.23 -1.93 3.83
N SER A 69 5.76 -2.62 2.83
CA SER A 69 5.44 -2.35 1.42
C SER A 69 4.20 -3.08 0.93
N THR A 70 3.83 -4.17 1.56
CA THR A 70 2.82 -5.08 1.03
C THR A 70 1.74 -5.41 2.06
N ALA A 71 2.04 -6.14 3.13
CA ALA A 71 1.02 -6.64 4.04
C ALA A 71 0.21 -5.50 4.69
N LEU A 72 0.90 -4.60 5.36
CA LEU A 72 0.28 -3.54 6.16
C LEU A 72 -0.48 -2.50 5.30
N PRO A 73 0.12 -1.87 4.26
CA PRO A 73 -0.57 -0.83 3.52
C PRO A 73 -1.76 -1.36 2.70
N PHE A 74 -1.66 -2.55 2.10
CA PHE A 74 -2.79 -3.12 1.38
C PHE A 74 -3.95 -3.44 2.31
N GLN A 75 -3.66 -3.94 3.52
CA GLN A 75 -4.70 -4.20 4.52
C GLN A 75 -5.35 -2.90 5.01
N LEU A 76 -4.55 -1.87 5.29
CA LEU A 76 -5.05 -0.56 5.71
C LEU A 76 -5.95 0.08 4.65
N ILE A 77 -5.61 -0.03 3.37
CA ILE A 77 -6.42 0.47 2.26
C ILE A 77 -7.73 -0.31 2.17
N SER A 78 -7.67 -1.66 2.13
CA SER A 78 -8.88 -2.48 2.00
C SER A 78 -9.82 -2.33 3.20
N TRP A 79 -9.28 -2.22 4.40
CA TRP A 79 -10.09 -1.95 5.59
C TRP A 79 -10.65 -0.52 5.58
N GLY A 80 -9.83 0.45 5.25
CA GLY A 80 -10.25 1.85 5.19
C GLY A 80 -11.36 2.09 4.16
N GLN A 81 -11.30 1.46 3.00
CA GLN A 81 -12.30 1.59 1.95
C GLN A 81 -13.67 0.97 2.28
N GLN A 82 -13.83 0.30 3.40
CA GLN A 82 -15.17 -0.02 3.92
C GLN A 82 -15.91 1.22 4.43
N TYR A 83 -15.19 2.29 4.76
CA TYR A 83 -15.72 3.50 5.43
C TYR A 83 -15.46 4.78 4.65
N VAL A 84 -14.65 4.73 3.59
CA VAL A 84 -14.33 5.87 2.73
C VAL A 84 -14.40 5.47 1.25
N THR A 85 -14.68 6.44 0.39
CA THR A 85 -14.77 6.23 -1.05
C THR A 85 -13.40 5.91 -1.69
N SER A 86 -13.41 5.26 -2.86
CA SER A 86 -12.21 5.03 -3.67
C SER A 86 -11.49 6.32 -4.04
N SER A 87 -12.24 7.39 -4.28
CA SER A 87 -11.70 8.73 -4.55
C SER A 87 -10.88 9.25 -3.38
N PHE A 88 -11.38 9.10 -2.13
CA PHE A 88 -10.63 9.48 -0.94
C PHE A 88 -9.36 8.65 -0.80
N ALA A 89 -9.44 7.33 -0.96
CA ALA A 89 -8.28 6.44 -0.86
C ALA A 89 -7.20 6.81 -1.90
N GLY A 90 -7.59 7.12 -3.14
CA GLY A 90 -6.68 7.59 -4.19
C GLY A 90 -6.00 8.91 -3.83
N LEU A 91 -6.76 9.89 -3.32
CA LEU A 91 -6.21 11.18 -2.86
C LEU A 91 -5.29 11.01 -1.65
N ALA A 92 -5.65 10.13 -0.70
CA ALA A 92 -4.79 9.80 0.43
C ALA A 92 -3.44 9.23 -0.04
N MET A 93 -3.44 8.37 -1.06
CA MET A 93 -2.19 7.86 -1.65
C MET A 93 -1.37 8.95 -2.34
N ALA A 94 -2.00 9.95 -2.95
CA ALA A 94 -1.31 11.10 -3.54
C ALA A 94 -0.57 11.95 -2.49
N SER A 95 -0.86 11.79 -1.19
CA SER A 95 -0.13 12.44 -0.10
C SER A 95 1.24 11.79 0.21
N MET A 96 1.57 10.62 -0.35
CA MET A 96 2.83 9.91 -0.10
C MET A 96 4.08 10.80 -0.23
N PRO A 97 4.25 11.68 -1.25
CA PRO A 97 5.43 12.55 -1.35
C PRO A 97 5.60 13.49 -0.15
N LEU A 98 4.52 13.87 0.52
CA LEU A 98 4.55 14.74 1.69
C LEU A 98 5.21 14.05 2.90
N PHE A 99 5.11 12.72 2.98
CA PHE A 99 5.79 11.93 4.00
C PHE A 99 7.21 11.55 3.59
N VAL A 100 7.44 11.30 2.30
CA VAL A 100 8.79 10.96 1.79
C VAL A 100 9.78 12.08 2.06
N MET A 101 9.38 13.33 1.87
CA MET A 101 10.26 14.49 1.99
C MET A 101 10.82 14.67 3.40
N PRO A 102 10.01 14.74 4.49
CA PRO A 102 10.56 14.83 5.84
C PRO A 102 11.34 13.58 6.25
N LEU A 103 10.85 12.37 5.87
CA LEU A 103 11.58 11.14 6.15
C LEU A 103 12.95 11.12 5.47
N ALA A 104 13.05 11.57 4.23
CA ALA A 104 14.33 11.67 3.52
C ALA A 104 15.27 12.67 4.21
N TYR A 105 14.76 13.80 4.67
CA TYR A 105 15.56 14.80 5.41
C TYR A 105 16.12 14.24 6.73
N PHE A 106 15.31 13.52 7.52
CA PHE A 106 15.75 12.98 8.79
C PHE A 106 16.66 11.75 8.67
N PHE A 107 16.42 10.90 7.66
CA PHE A 107 17.12 9.62 7.52
C PHE A 107 18.21 9.61 6.45
N ASN A 108 18.31 10.66 5.63
CA ASN A 108 19.25 10.77 4.53
C ASN A 108 19.93 12.13 4.58
N THR A 109 21.14 12.18 5.16
CA THR A 109 21.88 13.41 5.45
C THR A 109 22.25 14.27 4.23
N ASN A 110 22.02 13.77 3.02
CA ASN A 110 22.38 14.47 1.78
C ASN A 110 21.21 15.22 1.11
N GLU A 111 19.98 15.16 1.66
CA GLU A 111 18.84 15.89 1.11
C GLU A 111 18.57 17.16 1.93
N ALA A 112 18.98 18.32 1.40
CA ALA A 112 18.66 19.60 2.00
C ALA A 112 17.18 19.97 1.76
N LEU A 113 16.48 20.36 2.83
CA LEU A 113 15.17 21.02 2.74
C LEU A 113 15.37 22.46 2.29
N ASP A 114 15.24 22.70 0.99
CA ASP A 114 15.20 24.05 0.44
C ASP A 114 13.87 24.74 0.81
N ARG A 115 13.87 26.06 0.92
CA ARG A 115 12.71 26.89 1.25
C ARG A 115 11.50 26.59 0.34
N ARG A 116 11.73 26.32 -0.94
CA ARG A 116 10.68 25.97 -1.91
C ARG A 116 10.02 24.63 -1.58
N LYS A 117 10.82 23.63 -1.22
CA LYS A 117 10.34 22.29 -0.80
C LYS A 117 9.53 22.39 0.49
N PHE A 118 9.97 23.22 1.44
CA PHE A 118 9.27 23.45 2.70
C PHE A 118 7.90 24.10 2.49
N ILE A 119 7.82 25.13 1.63
CA ILE A 119 6.54 25.77 1.29
C ILE A 119 5.59 24.78 0.60
N GLY A 120 6.10 23.99 -0.36
CA GLY A 120 5.31 22.94 -1.01
C GLY A 120 4.79 21.90 -0.03
N LEU A 121 5.60 21.52 0.96
CA LEU A 121 5.20 20.61 2.03
C LEU A 121 4.05 21.17 2.87
N LEU A 122 4.14 22.45 3.28
CA LEU A 122 3.07 23.12 4.03
C LEU A 122 1.76 23.18 3.24
N ILE A 123 1.82 23.56 1.97
CA ILE A 123 0.64 23.60 1.10
C ILE A 123 0.03 22.21 0.96
N GLY A 124 0.86 21.18 0.78
CA GLY A 124 0.41 19.79 0.71
C GLY A 124 -0.25 19.30 1.99
N PHE A 125 0.28 19.61 3.17
CA PHE A 125 -0.35 19.29 4.45
C PHE A 125 -1.68 20.02 4.66
N LEU A 126 -1.78 21.29 4.23
CA LEU A 126 -3.07 22.00 4.20
C LEU A 126 -4.09 21.26 3.31
N GLY A 127 -3.66 20.74 2.17
CA GLY A 127 -4.51 19.90 1.31
C GLY A 127 -5.02 18.64 2.03
N ILE A 128 -4.17 17.96 2.82
CA ILE A 128 -4.61 16.80 3.63
C ILE A 128 -5.65 17.25 4.68
N ILE A 129 -5.45 18.37 5.34
CA ILE A 129 -6.39 18.89 6.34
C ILE A 129 -7.75 19.16 5.69
N ILE A 130 -7.77 19.78 4.52
CA ILE A 130 -8.99 20.02 3.74
C ILE A 130 -9.67 18.69 3.38
N LEU A 131 -8.89 17.68 3.00
CA LEU A 131 -9.41 16.35 2.66
C LEU A 131 -10.14 15.67 3.83
N PHE A 132 -9.79 15.99 5.07
CA PHE A 132 -10.51 15.53 6.26
C PHE A 132 -11.82 16.29 6.55
N SER A 133 -12.06 17.39 5.85
CA SER A 133 -13.30 18.16 6.01
C SER A 133 -14.53 17.30 5.66
N PRO A 134 -15.63 17.42 6.43
CA PRO A 134 -16.88 16.70 6.17
C PRO A 134 -17.45 16.93 4.77
N ASP A 135 -17.22 18.11 4.20
CA ASP A 135 -17.74 18.50 2.87
C ASP A 135 -17.14 17.68 1.73
N PHE A 136 -15.96 17.08 1.90
CA PHE A 136 -15.32 16.18 0.91
C PHE A 136 -15.74 14.72 1.05
N THR A 137 -16.47 14.36 2.09
CA THR A 137 -17.07 13.05 2.23
C THR A 137 -18.55 13.16 1.90
N GLN A 138 -18.97 12.54 0.80
CA GLN A 138 -20.37 12.42 0.45
C GLN A 138 -21.12 11.62 1.55
N GLY A 139 -21.59 12.32 2.56
CA GLY A 139 -22.37 11.75 3.65
C GLY A 139 -22.10 12.48 4.98
N ASN A 140 -23.17 12.89 5.66
CA ASN A 140 -23.14 13.47 7.00
C ASN A 140 -22.68 12.50 8.11
N ASP A 141 -22.08 11.37 7.75
CA ASP A 141 -21.61 10.37 8.69
C ASP A 141 -20.22 10.74 9.23
N THR A 142 -20.23 11.58 10.26
CA THR A 142 -19.06 11.83 11.13
C THR A 142 -18.84 10.65 12.10
N SER A 143 -18.99 9.42 11.63
CA SER A 143 -18.78 8.27 12.49
C SER A 143 -17.28 8.12 12.81
N ILE A 144 -16.98 7.60 13.98
CA ILE A 144 -15.60 7.25 14.37
C ILE A 144 -14.96 6.32 13.33
N LEU A 145 -15.73 5.40 12.76
CA LEU A 145 -15.26 4.45 11.77
C LEU A 145 -14.83 5.13 10.47
N THR A 146 -15.55 6.15 10.01
CA THR A 146 -15.16 6.96 8.84
C THR A 146 -13.84 7.69 9.09
N THR A 147 -13.66 8.27 10.29
CA THR A 147 -12.40 8.92 10.65
C THR A 147 -11.25 7.93 10.73
N LEU A 148 -11.47 6.76 11.30
CA LEU A 148 -10.46 5.68 11.34
C LEU A 148 -10.14 5.16 9.93
N GLY A 149 -11.13 5.04 9.05
CA GLY A 149 -10.92 4.67 7.64
C GLY A 149 -10.05 5.67 6.89
N LYS A 150 -10.29 6.98 7.10
CA LYS A 150 -9.44 8.05 6.56
C LYS A 150 -8.00 7.94 7.08
N LEU A 151 -7.83 7.75 8.39
CA LEU A 151 -6.52 7.59 9.01
C LEU A 151 -5.79 6.34 8.50
N ALA A 152 -6.50 5.23 8.30
CA ALA A 152 -5.93 4.01 7.74
C ALA A 152 -5.35 4.24 6.33
N CYS A 153 -6.09 4.92 5.46
CA CYS A 153 -5.60 5.25 4.11
C CYS A 153 -4.35 6.15 4.15
N ILE A 154 -4.30 7.15 5.04
CA ILE A 154 -3.12 8.01 5.20
C ILE A 154 -1.95 7.25 5.81
N LEU A 155 -2.21 6.36 6.78
CA LEU A 155 -1.17 5.52 7.35
C LEU A 155 -0.58 4.56 6.29
N ALA A 156 -1.38 4.07 5.35
CA ALA A 156 -0.88 3.30 4.21
C ALA A 156 0.07 4.13 3.33
N ALA A 157 -0.25 5.40 3.05
CA ALA A 157 0.65 6.31 2.33
C ALA A 157 1.95 6.54 3.09
N PHE A 158 1.89 6.67 4.42
CA PHE A 158 3.08 6.77 5.28
C PHE A 158 3.93 5.48 5.25
N CYS A 159 3.31 4.29 5.23
CA CYS A 159 4.02 3.02 5.06
C CYS A 159 4.80 2.98 3.74
N TYR A 160 4.19 3.38 2.63
CA TYR A 160 4.87 3.46 1.34
C TYR A 160 6.00 4.50 1.33
N ALA A 161 5.83 5.64 1.98
CA ALA A 161 6.87 6.63 2.13
C ALA A 161 8.07 6.06 2.92
N THR A 162 7.80 5.39 4.04
CA THR A 162 8.82 4.72 4.86
C THR A 162 9.53 3.62 4.06
N ASN A 163 8.77 2.81 3.31
CA ASN A 163 9.33 1.79 2.44
C ASN A 163 10.31 2.37 1.42
N SER A 164 10.00 3.51 0.80
CA SER A 164 10.88 4.14 -0.18
C SER A 164 12.25 4.54 0.40
N ILE A 165 12.29 4.92 1.69
CA ILE A 165 13.54 5.22 2.41
C ILE A 165 14.29 3.94 2.77
N LEU A 166 13.59 2.89 3.22
CA LEU A 166 14.20 1.61 3.57
C LEU A 166 14.83 0.92 2.34
N MET A 167 14.17 1.00 1.19
CA MET A 167 14.67 0.43 -0.06
C MET A 167 16.00 1.06 -0.50
N ARG A 168 16.22 2.35 -0.25
CA ARG A 168 17.50 3.04 -0.56
C ARG A 168 18.68 2.50 0.27
N LYS A 169 18.42 1.83 1.39
CA LYS A 169 19.42 1.24 2.29
C LYS A 169 19.68 -0.23 2.04
N LEU A 170 19.04 -0.82 1.03
CA LEU A 170 19.31 -2.19 0.63
C LEU A 170 20.63 -2.28 -0.15
N PRO A 171 21.36 -3.42 -0.04
CA PRO A 171 22.45 -3.72 -0.94
C PRO A 171 21.91 -3.88 -2.38
N SER A 172 22.80 -4.01 -3.36
CA SER A 172 22.40 -4.25 -4.74
C SER A 172 21.58 -5.53 -4.84
N ILE A 173 20.34 -5.42 -5.29
CA ILE A 173 19.34 -6.48 -5.32
C ILE A 173 18.61 -6.48 -6.68
N ASP A 174 18.27 -7.66 -7.18
CA ASP A 174 17.44 -7.77 -8.39
C ASP A 174 16.04 -7.21 -8.14
N PRO A 175 15.55 -6.25 -8.95
CA PRO A 175 14.23 -5.64 -8.74
C PRO A 175 13.07 -6.63 -8.77
N VAL A 176 13.14 -7.65 -9.63
CA VAL A 176 12.09 -8.68 -9.73
C VAL A 176 12.15 -9.60 -8.51
N GLY A 177 13.37 -9.97 -8.07
CA GLY A 177 13.59 -10.73 -6.84
C GLY A 177 13.10 -9.99 -5.60
N LEU A 178 13.37 -8.68 -5.52
CA LEU A 178 12.87 -7.84 -4.43
C LEU A 178 11.33 -7.81 -4.40
N ALA A 179 10.69 -7.62 -5.55
CA ALA A 179 9.23 -7.63 -5.65
C ALA A 179 8.66 -9.00 -5.26
N ALA A 180 9.23 -10.11 -5.78
CA ALA A 180 8.80 -11.47 -5.45
C ALA A 180 8.91 -11.76 -3.96
N MET A 181 10.05 -11.44 -3.33
CA MET A 181 10.27 -11.69 -1.92
C MET A 181 9.42 -10.80 -1.02
N SER A 182 9.22 -9.53 -1.38
CA SER A 182 8.32 -8.63 -0.63
C SER A 182 6.88 -9.13 -0.67
N LEU A 183 6.41 -9.62 -1.83
CA LEU A 183 5.09 -10.21 -2.00
C LEU A 183 4.97 -11.55 -1.25
N LEU A 184 6.00 -12.42 -1.27
CA LEU A 184 6.02 -13.68 -0.52
C LEU A 184 5.88 -13.43 0.99
N ILE A 185 6.67 -12.52 1.53
CA ILE A 185 6.60 -12.14 2.95
C ILE A 185 5.24 -11.51 3.26
N GLY A 186 4.78 -10.60 2.40
CA GLY A 186 3.48 -9.97 2.53
C GLY A 186 2.33 -10.97 2.49
N SER A 187 2.35 -11.92 1.55
CA SER A 187 1.31 -12.95 1.43
C SER A 187 1.21 -13.84 2.66
N PHE A 188 2.36 -14.22 3.24
CA PHE A 188 2.39 -14.98 4.49
C PHE A 188 1.65 -14.25 5.62
N TRP A 189 1.95 -12.97 5.83
CA TRP A 189 1.33 -12.19 6.89
C TRP A 189 -0.15 -11.91 6.66
N VAL A 190 -0.57 -11.52 5.44
CA VAL A 190 -1.99 -11.23 5.19
C VAL A 190 -2.85 -12.50 5.26
N VAL A 191 -2.37 -13.65 4.77
CA VAL A 191 -3.09 -14.92 4.90
C VAL A 191 -3.18 -15.34 6.37
N LEU A 192 -2.10 -15.19 7.13
CA LEU A 192 -2.11 -15.47 8.56
C LEU A 192 -3.16 -14.60 9.29
N TRP A 193 -3.21 -13.30 9.00
CA TRP A 193 -4.22 -12.41 9.57
C TRP A 193 -5.63 -12.77 9.12
N ALA A 194 -5.84 -13.10 7.84
CA ALA A 194 -7.14 -13.49 7.32
C ALA A 194 -7.68 -14.74 8.05
N VAL A 195 -6.87 -15.77 8.16
CA VAL A 195 -7.24 -17.01 8.83
C VAL A 195 -7.50 -16.82 10.33
N THR A 196 -6.67 -16.00 10.99
CA THR A 196 -6.77 -15.83 12.46
C THR A 196 -7.89 -14.87 12.88
N ILE A 197 -8.21 -13.86 12.07
CA ILE A 197 -9.17 -12.80 12.42
C ILE A 197 -10.54 -13.06 11.80
N GLU A 198 -10.59 -13.42 10.51
CA GLU A 198 -11.85 -13.61 9.76
C GLU A 198 -12.23 -15.11 9.62
N GLY A 199 -11.31 -16.03 9.96
CA GLY A 199 -11.55 -17.47 9.84
C GLY A 199 -11.34 -17.99 8.41
N PRO A 200 -12.00 -19.10 8.02
CA PRO A 200 -11.82 -19.73 6.72
C PRO A 200 -12.28 -18.81 5.58
N PRO A 201 -11.73 -18.99 4.35
CA PRO A 201 -12.10 -18.16 3.21
C PRO A 201 -13.62 -18.22 2.95
N PRO A 202 -14.27 -17.08 2.65
CA PRO A 202 -15.68 -17.05 2.34
C PRO A 202 -15.97 -17.88 1.08
N ILE A 203 -17.06 -18.64 1.10
CA ILE A 203 -17.56 -19.32 -0.09
C ILE A 203 -18.20 -18.24 -0.97
N ILE A 204 -17.50 -17.87 -2.05
CA ILE A 204 -18.03 -16.91 -3.01
C ILE A 204 -19.16 -17.61 -3.79
N SER A 205 -20.40 -17.15 -3.62
CA SER A 205 -21.52 -17.63 -4.41
C SER A 205 -21.37 -17.17 -5.87
N ALA A 206 -21.89 -17.95 -6.82
CA ALA A 206 -21.84 -17.59 -8.24
C ALA A 206 -22.53 -16.25 -8.56
N GLU A 207 -23.46 -15.81 -7.72
CA GLU A 207 -24.13 -14.51 -7.83
C GLU A 207 -23.18 -13.33 -7.56
N THR A 208 -22.21 -13.49 -6.67
CA THR A 208 -21.21 -12.44 -6.35
C THR A 208 -20.15 -12.27 -7.44
N LEU A 209 -20.02 -13.24 -8.35
CA LEU A 209 -19.09 -13.19 -9.49
C LEU A 209 -19.67 -12.48 -10.72
N LEU A 210 -20.97 -12.14 -10.71
CA LEU A 210 -21.69 -11.51 -11.82
C LEU A 210 -21.87 -9.99 -11.65
N ILE A 211 -21.36 -9.39 -10.56
CA ILE A 211 -21.29 -7.95 -10.31
C ILE A 211 -19.91 -7.43 -10.71
#